data_0b8541c4901bc364d4e89b948b48cd8e
#
_entry.id   0b8541c4901bc364d4e89b948b48cd8e
#
_cell.length_a   1.000
_cell.length_b   1.000
_cell.length_c   1.000
_cell.angle_alpha   90.00
_cell.angle_beta   90.00
_cell.angle_gamma   90.00
#
_symmetry.space_group_name_H-M   'P 1'
#
loop_
_entity.id
_entity.type
_entity.pdbx_description
1 polymer ?
#
loop_
_entity_poly.entity_id
_entity_poly.type
_entity_poly.pdbx_seq_one_letter_code
_entity_poly.pdbx_strand_id
1 'polypeptide(L)'
;MEKSNKIYMIVIFVCAALVIGLCGYAIITHKDEKISDAMKFKNEYEALNELVNENSDEKYVNVEIPEENPIVYKTGKEILDVLKNEDAIIYFGFAACPWCRNVVPVLIDVAKEMKQDKVYYVDILDIRDTYKFSGSIEPEQTKKGTDAYYEILEFLDDYLEEFYVKDDAGNMYDTGVKRLYAPTVVGVKDGKVVGIHVATVESQTNPYEVLTAKQKDELKSAYKKIIEDVNKKENSKCIEGKPC
;
A
#
# COMPACT_ATOMS: atom_id res chain seq x y z
N MET A 1 -47.04 47.20 -24.53
CA MET A 1 -45.68 46.99 -23.95
C MET A 1 -45.68 46.23 -22.61
N GLU A 2 -46.58 46.48 -21.69
CA GLU A 2 -46.60 45.89 -20.36
C GLU A 2 -46.89 44.38 -20.34
N LYS A 3 -47.77 43.85 -21.20
CA LYS A 3 -48.06 42.40 -21.29
C LYS A 3 -46.89 41.57 -21.82
N SER A 4 -46.07 42.11 -22.73
CA SER A 4 -44.91 41.43 -23.28
C SER A 4 -43.83 41.22 -22.23
N ASN A 5 -43.55 42.24 -21.40
CA ASN A 5 -42.56 42.14 -20.34
C ASN A 5 -42.93 41.11 -19.26
N LYS A 6 -44.21 40.94 -18.94
CA LYS A 6 -44.68 39.90 -17.99
C LYS A 6 -44.46 38.50 -18.55
N ILE A 7 -44.67 38.28 -19.84
CA ILE A 7 -44.43 36.98 -20.46
C ILE A 7 -42.92 36.65 -20.46
N TYR A 8 -42.05 37.61 -20.80
CA TYR A 8 -40.61 37.41 -20.75
C TYR A 8 -40.11 37.07 -19.33
N MET A 9 -40.63 37.74 -18.30
CA MET A 9 -40.30 37.46 -16.91
C MET A 9 -40.73 36.04 -16.51
N ILE A 10 -41.93 35.60 -16.87
CA ILE A 10 -42.39 34.24 -16.59
C ILE A 10 -41.51 33.20 -17.29
N VAL A 11 -41.13 33.41 -18.55
CA VAL A 11 -40.24 32.50 -19.27
C VAL A 11 -38.87 32.41 -18.59
N ILE A 12 -38.29 33.55 -18.19
CA ILE A 12 -37.02 33.55 -17.46
C ILE A 12 -37.09 32.77 -16.15
N PHE A 13 -38.16 32.96 -15.36
CA PHE A 13 -38.36 32.21 -14.10
C PHE A 13 -38.51 30.71 -14.33
N VAL A 14 -39.24 30.28 -15.36
CA VAL A 14 -39.41 28.88 -15.73
C VAL A 14 -38.08 28.27 -16.18
N CYS A 15 -37.32 28.96 -17.01
CA CYS A 15 -36.00 28.50 -17.44
C CYS A 15 -35.03 28.40 -16.25
N ALA A 16 -35.01 29.37 -15.36
CA ALA A 16 -34.17 29.34 -14.15
C ALA A 16 -34.55 28.19 -13.24
N ALA A 17 -35.84 27.92 -13.02
CA ALA A 17 -36.32 26.80 -12.23
C ALA A 17 -35.93 25.43 -12.86
N LEU A 18 -36.02 25.32 -14.20
CA LEU A 18 -35.58 24.11 -14.92
C LEU A 18 -34.07 23.89 -14.80
N VAL A 19 -33.25 24.92 -14.91
CA VAL A 19 -31.80 24.82 -14.75
C VAL A 19 -31.44 24.41 -13.32
N ILE A 20 -32.05 25.01 -12.31
CA ILE A 20 -31.86 24.64 -10.89
C ILE A 20 -32.32 23.21 -10.65
N GLY A 21 -33.44 22.79 -11.22
CA GLY A 21 -33.94 21.43 -11.12
C GLY A 21 -32.99 20.39 -11.76
N LEU A 22 -32.48 20.72 -12.95
CA LEU A 22 -31.50 19.87 -13.64
C LEU A 22 -30.15 19.79 -12.90
N CYS A 23 -29.65 20.92 -12.40
CA CYS A 23 -28.46 20.95 -11.58
C CYS A 23 -28.65 20.16 -10.25
N GLY A 24 -29.78 20.34 -9.59
CA GLY A 24 -30.13 19.58 -8.39
C GLY A 24 -30.25 18.07 -8.67
N TYR A 25 -30.89 17.71 -9.77
CA TYR A 25 -30.97 16.31 -10.21
C TYR A 25 -29.59 15.72 -10.53
N ALA A 26 -28.73 16.47 -11.23
CA ALA A 26 -27.36 16.05 -11.53
C ALA A 26 -26.53 15.84 -10.25
N ILE A 27 -26.67 16.72 -9.25
CA ILE A 27 -25.99 16.57 -7.96
C ILE A 27 -26.51 15.35 -7.18
N ILE A 28 -27.81 15.07 -7.23
CA ILE A 28 -28.41 13.93 -6.53
C ILE A 28 -28.10 12.60 -7.24
N THR A 29 -27.98 12.60 -8.57
CA THR A 29 -27.66 11.42 -9.37
C THR A 29 -26.16 11.13 -9.48
N HIS A 30 -25.30 12.13 -9.35
CA HIS A 30 -23.89 11.94 -9.04
C HIS A 30 -23.76 11.57 -7.54
N LYS A 31 -24.24 10.38 -7.17
CA LYS A 31 -23.63 9.68 -6.04
C LYS A 31 -22.16 9.54 -6.43
N ASP A 32 -21.27 10.09 -5.59
CA ASP A 32 -19.85 9.75 -5.65
C ASP A 32 -19.77 8.23 -5.67
N GLU A 33 -19.56 7.62 -6.83
CA GLU A 33 -19.22 6.20 -6.91
C GLU A 33 -17.92 6.09 -6.14
N LYS A 34 -18.02 5.52 -4.94
CA LYS A 34 -16.86 5.30 -4.09
C LYS A 34 -15.89 4.44 -4.89
N ILE A 35 -14.80 5.06 -5.33
CA ILE A 35 -13.75 4.38 -6.08
C ILE A 35 -13.32 3.15 -5.26
N SER A 36 -13.26 1.97 -5.90
CA SER A 36 -12.82 0.75 -5.24
C SER A 36 -11.37 0.89 -4.76
N ASP A 37 -10.99 0.14 -3.73
CA ASP A 37 -9.61 0.12 -3.23
C ASP A 37 -8.63 -0.27 -4.34
N ALA A 38 -8.99 -1.24 -5.19
CA ALA A 38 -8.21 -1.64 -6.35
C ALA A 38 -7.95 -0.48 -7.33
N MET A 39 -9.00 0.28 -7.65
CA MET A 39 -8.89 1.45 -8.55
C MET A 39 -8.14 2.61 -7.89
N LYS A 40 -8.34 2.83 -6.59
CA LYS A 40 -7.60 3.82 -5.82
C LYS A 40 -6.10 3.52 -5.87
N PHE A 41 -5.70 2.28 -5.60
CA PHE A 41 -4.32 1.83 -5.63
C PHE A 41 -3.68 1.98 -7.01
N LYS A 42 -4.40 1.55 -8.07
CA LYS A 42 -3.99 1.78 -9.45
C LYS A 42 -3.69 3.25 -9.71
N ASN A 43 -4.63 4.12 -9.39
CA ASN A 43 -4.51 5.55 -9.65
C ASN A 43 -3.34 6.19 -8.89
N GLU A 44 -3.13 5.83 -7.63
CA GLU A 44 -2.01 6.34 -6.82
C GLU A 44 -0.64 5.95 -7.39
N TYR A 45 -0.48 4.68 -7.79
CA TYR A 45 0.79 4.22 -8.33
C TYR A 45 1.04 4.72 -9.76
N GLU A 46 0.03 4.68 -10.64
CA GLU A 46 0.17 5.09 -12.03
C GLU A 46 0.28 6.62 -12.19
N ALA A 47 -0.23 7.41 -11.25
CA ALA A 47 -0.07 8.86 -11.24
C ALA A 47 1.39 9.32 -11.22
N LEU A 48 2.31 8.46 -10.79
CA LEU A 48 3.75 8.76 -10.76
C LEU A 48 4.49 8.22 -11.99
N ASN A 49 3.81 7.58 -12.94
CA ASN A 49 4.42 7.17 -14.20
C ASN A 49 4.93 8.41 -14.94
N GLU A 50 6.08 8.27 -15.62
CA GLU A 50 6.77 9.34 -16.35
C GLU A 50 7.27 10.52 -15.48
N LEU A 51 7.03 10.52 -14.17
CA LEU A 51 7.52 11.55 -13.28
C LEU A 51 8.94 11.26 -12.79
N VAL A 52 9.62 12.32 -12.39
CA VAL A 52 10.95 12.27 -11.75
C VAL A 52 10.76 12.35 -10.24
N ASN A 53 11.52 11.56 -9.50
CA ASN A 53 11.55 11.62 -8.06
C ASN A 53 12.39 12.83 -7.61
N GLU A 54 11.75 13.82 -7.00
CA GLU A 54 12.36 15.08 -6.56
C GLU A 54 13.53 14.89 -5.56
N ASN A 55 13.62 13.72 -4.92
CA ASN A 55 14.68 13.43 -3.95
C ASN A 55 15.95 12.80 -4.55
N SER A 56 15.92 12.40 -5.83
CA SER A 56 17.02 11.66 -6.46
C SER A 56 17.30 12.09 -7.90
N ASP A 57 16.47 12.95 -8.48
CA ASP A 57 16.47 13.35 -9.90
C ASP A 57 16.34 12.16 -10.87
N GLU A 58 15.94 10.98 -10.38
CA GLU A 58 15.77 9.76 -11.16
C GLU A 58 14.29 9.58 -11.55
N LYS A 59 14.05 9.06 -12.76
CA LYS A 59 12.71 8.78 -13.26
C LYS A 59 12.14 7.54 -12.59
N TYR A 60 10.89 7.62 -12.13
CA TYR A 60 10.22 6.44 -11.58
C TYR A 60 10.06 5.32 -12.62
N VAL A 61 10.21 4.09 -12.17
CA VAL A 61 9.80 2.92 -12.97
C VAL A 61 8.29 3.01 -13.22
N ASN A 62 7.89 2.95 -14.49
CA ASN A 62 6.48 2.91 -14.85
C ASN A 62 5.87 1.58 -14.41
N VAL A 63 4.64 1.66 -13.89
CA VAL A 63 3.84 0.50 -13.51
C VAL A 63 2.53 0.50 -14.27
N GLU A 64 2.04 -0.70 -14.58
CA GLU A 64 0.71 -0.93 -15.11
C GLU A 64 -0.02 -1.86 -14.13
N ILE A 65 -1.10 -1.35 -13.53
CA ILE A 65 -1.85 -2.06 -12.49
C ILE A 65 -3.25 -2.37 -13.03
N PRO A 66 -3.69 -3.64 -13.01
CA PRO A 66 -5.05 -3.99 -13.42
C PRO A 66 -6.10 -3.24 -12.59
N GLU A 67 -7.22 -2.85 -13.22
CA GLU A 67 -8.35 -2.24 -12.51
C GLU A 67 -8.93 -3.19 -11.46
N GLU A 68 -8.96 -4.49 -11.79
CA GLU A 68 -9.29 -5.56 -10.85
C GLU A 68 -7.98 -6.14 -10.30
N ASN A 69 -7.68 -5.82 -9.05
CA ASN A 69 -6.53 -6.33 -8.32
C ASN A 69 -6.91 -6.64 -6.87
N PRO A 70 -6.14 -7.46 -6.15
CA PRO A 70 -6.52 -7.96 -4.82
C PRO A 70 -6.30 -6.95 -3.68
N ILE A 71 -5.89 -5.72 -3.96
CA ILE A 71 -5.51 -4.74 -2.93
C ILE A 71 -6.73 -4.24 -2.17
N VAL A 72 -6.63 -4.27 -0.84
CA VAL A 72 -7.62 -3.73 0.10
C VAL A 72 -6.92 -2.81 1.08
N TYR A 73 -7.30 -1.54 1.10
CA TYR A 73 -6.72 -0.55 2.00
C TYR A 73 -7.12 -0.81 3.45
N LYS A 74 -6.13 -0.64 4.33
CA LYS A 74 -6.30 -0.71 5.77
C LYS A 74 -5.57 0.44 6.44
N THR A 75 -6.14 0.94 7.51
CA THR A 75 -5.45 1.83 8.46
C THR A 75 -4.45 1.03 9.29
N GLY A 76 -3.47 1.70 9.92
CA GLY A 76 -2.52 1.01 10.82
C GLY A 76 -3.21 0.22 11.93
N LYS A 77 -4.32 0.74 12.49
CA LYS A 77 -5.09 0.05 13.52
C LYS A 77 -5.79 -1.21 12.99
N GLU A 78 -6.37 -1.15 11.80
CA GLU A 78 -6.99 -2.31 11.16
C GLU A 78 -5.96 -3.37 10.78
N ILE A 79 -4.76 -2.96 10.31
CA ILE A 79 -3.66 -3.90 10.03
C ILE A 79 -3.20 -4.62 11.30
N LEU A 80 -3.12 -3.92 12.42
CA LEU A 80 -2.77 -4.53 13.70
C LEU A 80 -3.80 -5.59 14.12
N ASP A 81 -5.08 -5.34 13.87
CA ASP A 81 -6.14 -6.32 14.10
C ASP A 81 -6.01 -7.53 13.17
N VAL A 82 -5.75 -7.30 11.88
CA VAL A 82 -5.48 -8.37 10.90
C VAL A 82 -4.28 -9.21 11.32
N LEU A 83 -3.16 -8.61 11.71
CA LEU A 83 -1.96 -9.31 12.16
C LEU A 83 -2.22 -10.27 13.32
N LYS A 84 -3.12 -9.89 14.22
CA LYS A 84 -3.43 -10.64 15.44
C LYS A 84 -4.51 -11.71 15.24
N ASN A 85 -5.46 -11.51 14.30
CA ASN A 85 -6.72 -12.24 14.29
C ASN A 85 -7.11 -12.86 12.94
N GLU A 86 -6.38 -12.58 11.85
CA GLU A 86 -6.72 -13.11 10.53
C GLU A 86 -5.56 -13.91 9.91
N ASP A 87 -5.91 -14.87 9.03
CA ASP A 87 -4.96 -15.44 8.09
C ASP A 87 -4.91 -14.52 6.87
N ALA A 88 -3.76 -13.89 6.62
CA ALA A 88 -3.70 -12.80 5.65
C ALA A 88 -2.33 -12.61 5.00
N ILE A 89 -2.36 -11.99 3.81
CA ILE A 89 -1.20 -11.39 3.16
C ILE A 89 -1.32 -9.88 3.34
N ILE A 90 -0.25 -9.26 3.83
CA ILE A 90 -0.19 -7.82 4.11
C ILE A 90 0.98 -7.22 3.34
N TYR A 91 0.74 -6.12 2.65
CA TYR A 91 1.73 -5.34 1.95
C TYR A 91 1.91 -3.97 2.61
N PHE A 92 3.12 -3.70 3.08
CA PHE A 92 3.57 -2.42 3.60
C PHE A 92 4.40 -1.69 2.54
N GLY A 93 3.91 -0.57 2.07
CA GLY A 93 4.57 0.18 1.00
C GLY A 93 3.99 1.58 0.83
N PHE A 94 4.38 2.25 -0.25
CA PHE A 94 3.80 3.53 -0.70
C PHE A 94 4.18 3.80 -2.16
N ALA A 95 3.35 4.57 -2.87
CA ALA A 95 3.47 4.75 -4.32
C ALA A 95 4.79 5.44 -4.75
N ALA A 96 5.29 6.39 -3.96
CA ALA A 96 6.54 7.12 -4.24
C ALA A 96 7.82 6.36 -3.84
N CYS A 97 7.71 5.13 -3.34
CA CYS A 97 8.87 4.28 -3.05
C CYS A 97 9.37 3.61 -4.35
N PRO A 98 10.60 3.88 -4.81
CA PRO A 98 11.11 3.28 -6.05
C PRO A 98 11.17 1.75 -6.01
N TRP A 99 11.56 1.17 -4.86
CA TRP A 99 11.55 -0.28 -4.64
C TRP A 99 10.13 -0.88 -4.71
N CYS A 100 9.14 -0.17 -4.15
CA CYS A 100 7.74 -0.59 -4.16
C CYS A 100 7.19 -0.72 -5.58
N ARG A 101 7.60 0.17 -6.49
CA ARG A 101 7.16 0.15 -7.87
C ARG A 101 7.62 -1.08 -8.64
N ASN A 102 8.75 -1.67 -8.24
CA ASN A 102 9.22 -2.94 -8.77
C ASN A 102 8.48 -4.15 -8.19
N VAL A 103 8.06 -4.06 -6.94
CA VAL A 103 7.39 -5.14 -6.20
C VAL A 103 5.93 -5.32 -6.61
N VAL A 104 5.19 -4.23 -6.73
CA VAL A 104 3.73 -4.24 -6.86
C VAL A 104 3.23 -5.06 -8.05
N PRO A 105 3.74 -4.90 -9.28
CA PRO A 105 3.29 -5.72 -10.40
C PRO A 105 3.50 -7.21 -10.16
N VAL A 106 4.64 -7.58 -9.54
CA VAL A 106 4.97 -8.97 -9.24
C VAL A 106 4.04 -9.56 -8.17
N LEU A 107 3.75 -8.78 -7.12
CA LEU A 107 2.85 -9.21 -6.04
C LEU A 107 1.42 -9.43 -6.56
N ILE A 108 0.91 -8.52 -7.38
CA ILE A 108 -0.43 -8.64 -7.97
C ILE A 108 -0.52 -9.85 -8.91
N ASP A 109 0.52 -10.06 -9.75
CA ASP A 109 0.59 -11.23 -10.63
C ASP A 109 0.55 -12.54 -9.84
N VAL A 110 1.36 -12.63 -8.78
CA VAL A 110 1.40 -13.83 -7.92
C VAL A 110 0.08 -14.04 -7.19
N ALA A 111 -0.50 -12.99 -6.61
CA ALA A 111 -1.79 -13.08 -5.96
C ALA A 111 -2.87 -13.60 -6.92
N LYS A 112 -2.90 -13.10 -8.16
CA LYS A 112 -3.82 -13.57 -9.20
C LYS A 112 -3.57 -15.05 -9.57
N GLU A 113 -2.30 -15.44 -9.76
CA GLU A 113 -1.91 -16.81 -10.08
C GLU A 113 -2.33 -17.79 -8.98
N MET A 114 -2.14 -17.39 -7.72
CA MET A 114 -2.43 -18.18 -6.51
C MET A 114 -3.89 -18.10 -6.08
N LYS A 115 -4.73 -17.32 -6.80
CA LYS A 115 -6.14 -17.05 -6.43
C LYS A 115 -6.27 -16.48 -5.03
N GLN A 116 -5.33 -15.60 -4.67
CA GLN A 116 -5.37 -14.83 -3.43
C GLN A 116 -6.28 -13.62 -3.63
N ASP A 117 -7.48 -13.67 -3.09
CA ASP A 117 -8.52 -12.67 -3.34
C ASP A 117 -8.26 -11.33 -2.65
N LYS A 118 -7.43 -11.32 -1.59
CA LYS A 118 -7.14 -10.12 -0.80
C LYS A 118 -5.67 -10.05 -0.43
N VAL A 119 -5.08 -8.88 -0.68
CA VAL A 119 -3.80 -8.43 -0.13
C VAL A 119 -4.08 -7.13 0.61
N TYR A 120 -4.00 -7.14 1.93
CA TYR A 120 -4.20 -5.92 2.71
C TYR A 120 -3.01 -4.97 2.53
N TYR A 121 -3.31 -3.71 2.33
CA TYR A 121 -2.32 -2.67 2.09
C TYR A 121 -2.46 -1.52 3.08
N VAL A 122 -1.34 -1.05 3.58
CA VAL A 122 -1.23 0.20 4.32
C VAL A 122 -0.09 1.05 3.77
N ASP A 123 -0.38 2.33 3.50
CA ASP A 123 0.66 3.30 3.24
C ASP A 123 1.41 3.59 4.54
N ILE A 124 2.65 3.11 4.62
CA ILE A 124 3.43 3.26 5.85
C ILE A 124 3.96 4.67 6.07
N LEU A 125 3.97 5.55 5.04
CA LEU A 125 4.36 6.95 5.22
C LEU A 125 3.42 7.70 6.16
N ASP A 126 2.13 7.36 6.10
CA ASP A 126 1.11 8.01 6.93
C ASP A 126 1.31 7.71 8.41
N ILE A 127 1.74 6.49 8.72
CA ILE A 127 1.78 5.97 10.09
C ILE A 127 3.17 5.94 10.73
N ARG A 128 4.26 5.86 9.93
CA ARG A 128 5.62 5.70 10.46
C ARG A 128 6.21 7.00 11.00
N ASP A 129 7.20 6.84 11.85
CA ASP A 129 8.10 7.90 12.30
C ASP A 129 9.09 8.35 11.21
N THR A 130 9.75 9.46 11.44
CA THR A 130 10.87 9.94 10.62
C THR A 130 12.00 10.45 11.51
N TYR A 131 13.24 10.17 11.07
CA TYR A 131 14.46 10.61 11.70
C TYR A 131 15.32 11.37 10.70
N LYS A 132 16.09 12.33 11.18
CA LYS A 132 17.12 13.05 10.41
C LYS A 132 18.37 13.17 11.23
N PHE A 133 19.51 13.22 10.56
CA PHE A 133 20.76 13.64 11.16
C PHE A 133 20.94 15.13 10.92
N SER A 134 21.00 15.92 12.01
CA SER A 134 21.10 17.40 11.96
C SER A 134 22.50 17.91 12.35
N GLY A 135 23.52 17.03 12.35
CA GLY A 135 24.89 17.36 12.75
C GLY A 135 25.14 17.27 14.26
N SER A 136 24.18 16.78 15.03
CA SER A 136 24.35 16.40 16.44
C SER A 136 24.94 14.98 16.56
N ILE A 137 25.25 14.57 17.81
CA ILE A 137 25.86 13.26 18.07
C ILE A 137 24.89 12.12 17.73
N GLU A 138 23.60 12.36 17.84
CA GLU A 138 22.54 11.35 17.65
C GLU A 138 21.50 11.84 16.63
N PRO A 139 20.87 10.90 15.88
CA PRO A 139 19.73 11.20 15.01
C PRO A 139 18.55 11.78 15.78
N GLU A 140 17.89 12.78 15.20
CA GLU A 140 16.70 13.41 15.76
C GLU A 140 15.43 12.84 15.15
N GLN A 141 14.45 12.44 15.99
CA GLN A 141 13.12 12.08 15.53
C GLN A 141 12.34 13.33 15.13
N THR A 142 12.12 13.53 13.83
CA THR A 142 11.43 14.71 13.29
C THR A 142 9.91 14.54 13.20
N LYS A 143 9.43 13.30 13.19
CA LYS A 143 8.01 12.94 13.24
C LYS A 143 7.85 11.70 14.10
N LYS A 144 6.91 11.72 15.04
CA LYS A 144 6.50 10.54 15.79
C LYS A 144 5.58 9.67 14.92
N GLY A 145 5.76 8.35 14.96
CA GLY A 145 4.81 7.40 14.37
C GLY A 145 3.49 7.35 15.15
N THR A 146 2.49 6.73 14.57
CA THR A 146 1.23 6.43 15.28
C THR A 146 1.44 5.32 16.31
N ASP A 147 0.59 5.25 17.32
CA ASP A 147 0.66 4.17 18.31
C ASP A 147 0.50 2.80 17.62
N ALA A 148 -0.40 2.68 16.65
CA ALA A 148 -0.55 1.46 15.85
C ALA A 148 0.74 1.06 15.11
N TYR A 149 1.52 2.02 14.62
CA TYR A 149 2.80 1.72 13.98
C TYR A 149 3.79 1.08 14.97
N TYR A 150 3.90 1.61 16.17
CA TYR A 150 4.78 1.04 17.19
C TYR A 150 4.34 -0.34 17.64
N GLU A 151 3.02 -0.59 17.76
CA GLU A 151 2.50 -1.93 18.03
C GLU A 151 2.75 -2.91 16.88
N ILE A 152 2.73 -2.45 15.62
CA ILE A 152 3.13 -3.25 14.45
C ILE A 152 4.62 -3.60 14.52
N LEU A 153 5.49 -2.64 14.89
CA LEU A 153 6.92 -2.92 15.08
C LEU A 153 7.15 -3.96 16.19
N GLU A 154 6.45 -3.85 17.31
CA GLU A 154 6.53 -4.83 18.40
C GLU A 154 6.08 -6.23 17.93
N PHE A 155 4.97 -6.32 17.17
CA PHE A 155 4.50 -7.60 16.61
C PHE A 155 5.51 -8.24 15.64
N LEU A 156 6.22 -7.43 14.88
CA LEU A 156 7.18 -7.86 13.86
C LEU A 156 8.64 -7.86 14.34
N ASP A 157 8.93 -7.60 15.62
CA ASP A 157 10.27 -7.28 16.15
C ASP A 157 11.36 -8.29 15.74
N ASP A 158 11.04 -9.58 15.77
CA ASP A 158 11.99 -10.67 15.40
C ASP A 158 12.41 -10.63 13.91
N TYR A 159 11.69 -9.87 13.08
CA TYR A 159 11.88 -9.80 11.63
C TYR A 159 12.38 -8.43 11.15
N LEU A 160 12.52 -7.46 12.07
CA LEU A 160 12.92 -6.10 11.73
C LEU A 160 14.42 -5.88 11.99
N GLU A 161 15.01 -5.02 11.14
CA GLU A 161 16.39 -4.59 11.26
C GLU A 161 16.51 -3.25 11.94
N GLU A 162 17.68 -2.98 12.54
CA GLU A 162 18.03 -1.67 13.12
C GLU A 162 17.97 -0.59 12.04
N PHE A 163 17.52 0.58 12.44
CA PHE A 163 17.36 1.71 11.53
C PHE A 163 18.51 2.71 11.67
N TYR A 164 19.15 2.99 10.55
CA TYR A 164 20.22 3.96 10.43
C TYR A 164 19.82 5.11 9.53
N VAL A 165 20.20 6.32 9.88
CA VAL A 165 20.13 7.49 8.99
C VAL A 165 21.54 7.87 8.52
N LYS A 166 21.60 8.49 7.34
CA LYS A 166 22.86 8.95 6.74
C LYS A 166 22.98 10.46 6.86
N ASP A 167 24.22 10.94 7.08
CA ASP A 167 24.55 12.34 6.85
C ASP A 167 24.86 12.61 5.36
N ASP A 168 25.13 13.86 5.02
CA ASP A 168 25.48 14.28 3.65
C ASP A 168 26.79 13.65 3.15
N ALA A 169 27.67 13.22 4.05
CA ALA A 169 28.92 12.52 3.73
C ALA A 169 28.74 11.00 3.58
N GLY A 170 27.54 10.47 3.85
CA GLY A 170 27.20 9.05 3.77
C GLY A 170 27.51 8.23 5.01
N ASN A 171 27.90 8.86 6.13
CA ASN A 171 28.11 8.16 7.39
C ASN A 171 26.78 7.69 7.97
N MET A 172 26.78 6.49 8.56
CA MET A 172 25.59 5.84 9.14
C MET A 172 25.53 6.11 10.64
N TYR A 173 24.37 6.53 11.11
CA TYR A 173 24.07 6.78 12.51
C TYR A 173 22.90 5.95 12.96
N ASP A 174 23.09 5.17 14.02
CA ASP A 174 22.03 4.36 14.62
C ASP A 174 20.98 5.26 15.27
N THR A 175 19.70 4.97 14.98
CA THR A 175 18.57 5.68 15.59
C THR A 175 18.14 5.06 16.91
N GLY A 176 18.68 3.90 17.27
CA GLY A 176 18.28 3.12 18.45
C GLY A 176 16.89 2.47 18.33
N VAL A 177 16.30 2.43 17.13
CA VAL A 177 15.00 1.77 16.89
C VAL A 177 15.09 0.89 15.66
N LYS A 178 14.22 -0.14 15.62
CA LYS A 178 14.04 -0.96 14.43
C LYS A 178 13.07 -0.31 13.43
N ARG A 179 13.14 -0.73 12.16
CA ARG A 179 12.35 -0.15 11.08
C ARG A 179 11.61 -1.20 10.26
N LEU A 180 10.33 -0.94 10.03
CA LEU A 180 9.59 -1.61 8.97
C LEU A 180 9.88 -0.88 7.63
N TYR A 181 10.73 -1.50 6.82
CA TYR A 181 11.10 -0.95 5.52
C TYR A 181 9.99 -1.15 4.47
N ALA A 182 10.00 -0.33 3.43
CA ALA A 182 9.13 -0.48 2.26
C ALA A 182 9.96 -0.84 1.02
N PRO A 183 9.52 -1.82 0.23
CA PRO A 183 8.36 -2.69 0.43
C PRO A 183 8.62 -3.82 1.42
N THR A 184 7.60 -4.21 2.19
CA THR A 184 7.60 -5.46 2.96
C THR A 184 6.28 -6.19 2.74
N VAL A 185 6.33 -7.48 2.42
CA VAL A 185 5.18 -8.39 2.33
C VAL A 185 5.23 -9.38 3.47
N VAL A 186 4.16 -9.46 4.25
CA VAL A 186 4.04 -10.34 5.42
C VAL A 186 2.87 -11.30 5.21
N GLY A 187 3.10 -12.57 5.46
CA GLY A 187 2.06 -13.58 5.62
C GLY A 187 1.85 -13.89 7.09
N VAL A 188 0.61 -13.80 7.54
CA VAL A 188 0.21 -14.18 8.91
C VAL A 188 -0.79 -15.30 8.90
N LYS A 189 -0.70 -16.18 9.89
CA LYS A 189 -1.60 -17.29 10.13
C LYS A 189 -1.71 -17.56 11.62
N ASP A 190 -2.93 -17.72 12.13
CA ASP A 190 -3.18 -17.99 13.54
C ASP A 190 -2.46 -16.98 14.47
N GLY A 191 -2.43 -15.69 14.10
CA GLY A 191 -1.77 -14.62 14.85
C GLY A 191 -0.24 -14.72 14.88
N LYS A 192 0.39 -15.41 13.92
CA LYS A 192 1.83 -15.56 13.80
C LYS A 192 2.32 -15.24 12.40
N VAL A 193 3.50 -14.67 12.30
CA VAL A 193 4.17 -14.49 11.00
C VAL A 193 4.64 -15.87 10.50
N VAL A 194 4.13 -16.26 9.33
CA VAL A 194 4.51 -17.51 8.65
C VAL A 194 5.44 -17.28 7.46
N GLY A 195 5.55 -16.03 7.03
CA GLY A 195 6.48 -15.63 5.97
C GLY A 195 6.62 -14.11 5.92
N ILE A 196 7.81 -13.63 5.59
CA ILE A 196 8.09 -12.21 5.37
C ILE A 196 9.11 -12.06 4.26
N HIS A 197 8.94 -11.01 3.46
CA HIS A 197 9.91 -10.62 2.44
C HIS A 197 10.04 -9.10 2.44
N VAL A 198 11.28 -8.63 2.61
CA VAL A 198 11.62 -7.20 2.64
C VAL A 198 12.34 -6.83 1.36
N ALA A 199 12.10 -5.63 0.84
CA ALA A 199 12.67 -5.11 -0.39
C ALA A 199 12.29 -5.94 -1.65
N THR A 200 13.18 -6.00 -2.65
CA THR A 200 13.03 -6.79 -3.87
C THR A 200 13.89 -8.05 -3.77
N VAL A 201 14.91 -8.18 -4.60
CA VAL A 201 15.89 -9.28 -4.56
C VAL A 201 17.29 -8.71 -4.36
N GLU A 202 18.17 -9.46 -3.71
CA GLU A 202 19.53 -9.01 -3.37
C GLU A 202 20.33 -8.52 -4.58
N SER A 203 20.10 -9.12 -5.73
CA SER A 203 20.79 -8.77 -6.98
C SER A 203 20.32 -7.47 -7.64
N GLN A 204 19.22 -6.85 -7.17
CA GLN A 204 18.76 -5.54 -7.63
C GLN A 204 19.39 -4.44 -6.78
N THR A 205 20.32 -3.70 -7.34
CA THR A 205 21.04 -2.61 -6.64
C THR A 205 20.50 -1.22 -6.95
N ASN A 206 19.76 -1.08 -8.07
CA ASN A 206 19.16 0.19 -8.48
C ASN A 206 17.62 0.09 -8.52
N PRO A 207 16.88 0.81 -7.66
CA PRO A 207 15.42 0.74 -7.62
C PRO A 207 14.73 1.46 -8.79
N TYR A 208 15.46 2.27 -9.55
CA TYR A 208 14.95 2.98 -10.73
C TYR A 208 15.09 2.17 -12.02
N GLU A 209 15.67 0.97 -11.93
CA GLU A 209 15.70 0.01 -13.02
C GLU A 209 14.62 -1.06 -12.83
N VAL A 210 14.03 -1.48 -13.96
CA VAL A 210 13.02 -2.56 -13.95
C VAL A 210 13.71 -3.88 -13.64
N LEU A 211 13.09 -4.70 -12.80
CA LEU A 211 13.56 -6.07 -12.53
C LEU A 211 13.74 -6.88 -13.83
N THR A 212 14.87 -7.54 -13.94
CA THR A 212 15.11 -8.55 -15.00
C THR A 212 14.15 -9.74 -14.83
N ALA A 213 13.99 -10.55 -15.88
CA ALA A 213 13.14 -11.75 -15.81
C ALA A 213 13.56 -12.69 -14.65
N LYS A 214 14.87 -12.91 -14.47
CA LYS A 214 15.41 -13.73 -13.37
C LYS A 214 15.06 -13.17 -12.00
N GLN A 215 15.19 -11.86 -11.80
CA GLN A 215 14.85 -11.18 -10.56
C GLN A 215 13.35 -11.25 -10.28
N LYS A 216 12.51 -11.08 -11.32
CA LYS A 216 11.05 -11.26 -11.18
C LYS A 216 10.69 -12.68 -10.77
N ASP A 217 11.32 -13.71 -11.36
CA ASP A 217 11.05 -15.11 -11.02
C ASP A 217 11.49 -15.45 -9.59
N GLU A 218 12.60 -14.89 -9.12
CA GLU A 218 13.06 -15.02 -7.74
C GLU A 218 12.06 -14.39 -6.76
N LEU A 219 11.62 -13.16 -7.03
CA LEU A 219 10.64 -12.45 -6.21
C LEU A 219 9.26 -13.15 -6.22
N LYS A 220 8.82 -13.65 -7.40
CA LYS A 220 7.61 -14.46 -7.52
C LYS A 220 7.66 -15.71 -6.63
N SER A 221 8.81 -16.38 -6.60
CA SER A 221 9.00 -17.58 -5.78
C SER A 221 8.88 -17.27 -4.29
N ALA A 222 9.42 -16.13 -3.83
CA ALA A 222 9.30 -15.68 -2.46
C ALA A 222 7.82 -15.41 -2.08
N TYR A 223 7.09 -14.70 -2.93
CA TYR A 223 5.68 -14.39 -2.65
C TYR A 223 4.76 -15.61 -2.72
N LYS A 224 5.00 -16.53 -3.69
CA LYS A 224 4.28 -17.81 -3.74
C LYS A 224 4.43 -18.58 -2.44
N LYS A 225 5.68 -18.67 -1.94
CA LYS A 225 5.93 -19.35 -0.68
C LYS A 225 5.17 -18.72 0.49
N ILE A 226 5.13 -17.41 0.61
CA ILE A 226 4.38 -16.71 1.66
C ILE A 226 2.89 -17.05 1.56
N ILE A 227 2.30 -16.96 0.35
CA ILE A 227 0.88 -17.27 0.13
C ILE A 227 0.58 -18.74 0.42
N GLU A 228 1.46 -19.67 0.02
CA GLU A 228 1.32 -21.09 0.32
C GLU A 228 1.33 -21.36 1.83
N ASP A 229 2.26 -20.74 2.56
CA ASP A 229 2.38 -20.93 3.99
C ASP A 229 1.16 -20.39 4.75
N VAL A 230 0.56 -19.26 4.31
CA VAL A 230 -0.70 -18.74 4.85
C VAL A 230 -1.85 -19.70 4.56
N ASN A 231 -1.96 -20.19 3.31
CA ASN A 231 -3.08 -21.01 2.84
C ASN A 231 -2.94 -22.50 3.20
N LYS A 232 -1.83 -22.91 3.82
CA LYS A 232 -1.57 -24.29 4.19
C LYS A 232 -2.63 -24.77 5.20
N LYS A 233 -3.44 -25.75 4.82
CA LYS A 233 -4.37 -26.37 5.76
C LYS A 233 -3.57 -27.12 6.83
N GLU A 234 -3.88 -26.88 8.10
CA GLU A 234 -3.39 -27.79 9.13
C GLU A 234 -3.88 -29.21 8.81
N ASN A 235 -2.94 -30.11 8.61
CA ASN A 235 -3.29 -31.53 8.63
C ASN A 235 -3.87 -31.79 10.03
N SER A 236 -5.19 -31.94 10.11
CA SER A 236 -5.83 -32.44 11.32
C SER A 236 -5.08 -33.73 11.68
N LYS A 237 -4.24 -33.69 12.74
CA LYS A 237 -3.66 -34.91 13.31
C LYS A 237 -4.84 -35.77 13.71
N CYS A 238 -5.12 -36.79 12.90
CA CYS A 238 -5.98 -37.85 13.36
C CYS A 238 -5.40 -38.36 14.68
N ILE A 239 -6.15 -38.15 15.77
CA ILE A 239 -5.77 -38.69 17.07
C ILE A 239 -5.81 -40.20 16.87
N GLU A 240 -4.67 -40.89 17.03
CA GLU A 240 -4.58 -42.33 16.96
C GLU A 240 -5.71 -42.94 17.81
N GLY A 241 -6.66 -43.63 17.13
CA GLY A 241 -7.74 -44.37 17.79
C GLY A 241 -9.17 -43.87 17.52
N LYS A 242 -9.42 -42.84 16.63
CA LYS A 242 -10.75 -42.51 16.14
C LYS A 242 -10.78 -42.46 14.60
N PRO A 243 -11.81 -43.00 13.93
CA PRO A 243 -11.95 -42.91 12.50
C PRO A 243 -12.15 -41.43 12.11
N CYS A 244 -11.39 -41.00 11.10
CA CYS A 244 -11.57 -39.70 10.45
C CYS A 244 -12.88 -39.64 9.68
#